data_84a46a8fe91e2415870cfc87ebde4552
#
_entry.id   84a46a8fe91e2415870cfc87ebde4552
#
_cell.length_a   1.000
_cell.length_b   1.000
_cell.length_c   1.000
_cell.angle_alpha   90.00
_cell.angle_beta   90.00
_cell.angle_gamma   90.00
#
_symmetry.space_group_name_H-M   'P 1'
#
loop_
_entity.id
_entity.type
_entity.pdbx_description
1 polymer ?
#
loop_
_entity_poly.entity_id
_entity_poly.type
_entity_poly.pdbx_seq_one_letter_code
_entity_poly.pdbx_strand_id
1 'polypeptide(L)'
;MRCLAFIFCLVLGCPVLACLSTVAAKAEILISVNKSTQRLAVTVDGAQRYSWAISSGLAGGPPSGAYRPERLERKWYSRKYDWSPMPHAIFFHHGFAIHGTNYISRLGRRASHGCVRLHPQHAAILFDLVQRRGKSSTRIVVSDSSMMARR
;
A
#
# COMPACT_ATOMS: atom_id res chain seq x y z
N MET A 1 -16.67 67.71 -51.32
CA MET A 1 -15.40 67.18 -50.80
C MET A 1 -15.73 66.25 -49.63
N ARG A 2 -15.49 64.94 -49.79
CA ARG A 2 -15.96 63.89 -48.90
C ARG A 2 -14.85 63.53 -47.89
N CYS A 3 -15.08 63.77 -46.59
CA CYS A 3 -14.20 63.28 -45.53
C CYS A 3 -14.56 61.83 -45.19
N LEU A 4 -13.64 60.90 -45.40
CA LEU A 4 -13.72 59.52 -44.89
C LEU A 4 -13.20 59.54 -43.47
N ALA A 5 -14.05 59.11 -42.49
CA ALA A 5 -13.68 58.84 -41.15
C ALA A 5 -13.29 57.33 -41.02
N PHE A 6 -12.04 57.03 -40.70
CA PHE A 6 -11.58 55.68 -40.40
C PHE A 6 -11.93 55.40 -38.95
N ILE A 7 -12.80 54.35 -38.70
CA ILE A 7 -13.08 53.83 -37.38
C ILE A 7 -12.06 52.75 -37.11
N PHE A 8 -11.17 52.97 -36.11
CA PHE A 8 -10.20 52.03 -35.64
C PHE A 8 -10.86 51.17 -34.56
N CYS A 9 -11.18 49.91 -34.90
CA CYS A 9 -11.77 48.96 -33.96
C CYS A 9 -10.67 48.34 -33.12
N LEU A 10 -10.56 48.77 -31.84
CA LEU A 10 -9.61 48.24 -30.87
C LEU A 10 -10.15 46.92 -30.32
N VAL A 11 -9.61 45.78 -30.77
CA VAL A 11 -9.94 44.45 -30.24
C VAL A 11 -9.15 44.26 -28.94
N LEU A 12 -9.82 44.42 -27.78
CA LEU A 12 -9.28 44.04 -26.50
C LEU A 12 -9.22 42.49 -26.40
N GLY A 13 -8.04 41.94 -26.58
CA GLY A 13 -7.77 40.54 -26.31
C GLY A 13 -7.76 40.28 -24.79
N CYS A 14 -8.78 39.61 -24.27
CA CYS A 14 -8.84 39.15 -22.91
C CYS A 14 -7.94 37.89 -22.74
N PRO A 15 -6.87 37.92 -21.92
CA PRO A 15 -6.09 36.72 -21.68
C PRO A 15 -6.91 35.73 -20.83
N VAL A 16 -7.31 34.62 -21.44
CA VAL A 16 -7.88 33.49 -20.70
C VAL A 16 -6.78 32.88 -19.84
N LEU A 17 -6.79 33.22 -18.56
CA LEU A 17 -5.93 32.60 -17.56
C LEU A 17 -6.40 31.17 -17.33
N ALA A 18 -5.77 30.18 -17.99
CA ALA A 18 -6.04 28.78 -17.78
C ALA A 18 -5.55 28.40 -16.37
N CYS A 19 -6.48 28.30 -15.41
CA CYS A 19 -6.23 27.74 -14.10
C CYS A 19 -5.88 26.25 -14.26
N LEU A 20 -4.59 25.92 -14.29
CA LEU A 20 -4.08 24.55 -14.16
C LEU A 20 -4.35 24.08 -12.72
N SER A 21 -5.49 23.44 -12.51
CA SER A 21 -5.78 22.74 -11.25
C SER A 21 -4.82 21.58 -11.13
N THR A 22 -3.73 21.74 -10.38
CA THR A 22 -2.86 20.65 -9.97
C THR A 22 -3.63 19.77 -9.00
N VAL A 23 -4.19 18.67 -9.49
CA VAL A 23 -4.72 17.61 -8.62
C VAL A 23 -3.52 17.05 -7.88
N ALA A 24 -3.38 17.42 -6.61
CA ALA A 24 -2.37 16.82 -5.74
C ALA A 24 -2.62 15.31 -5.72
N ALA A 25 -1.72 14.53 -6.33
CA ALA A 25 -1.77 13.09 -6.29
C ALA A 25 -1.73 12.67 -4.82
N LYS A 26 -2.84 12.09 -4.33
CA LYS A 26 -2.91 11.62 -2.95
C LYS A 26 -1.84 10.55 -2.76
N ALA A 27 -0.89 10.81 -1.86
CA ALA A 27 0.17 9.88 -1.53
C ALA A 27 -0.39 8.49 -1.23
N GLU A 28 -0.06 7.49 -2.04
CA GLU A 28 -0.62 6.14 -1.96
C GLU A 28 0.45 5.13 -1.57
N ILE A 29 0.09 4.22 -0.66
CA ILE A 29 0.89 3.04 -0.34
C ILE A 29 0.21 1.83 -0.96
N LEU A 30 0.93 1.08 -1.80
CA LEU A 30 0.52 -0.23 -2.28
C LEU A 30 1.41 -1.30 -1.63
N ILE A 31 0.78 -2.19 -0.86
CA ILE A 31 1.41 -3.37 -0.27
C ILE A 31 0.99 -4.57 -1.09
N SER A 32 1.93 -5.15 -1.83
CA SER A 32 1.70 -6.32 -2.69
C SER A 32 2.27 -7.57 -2.02
N VAL A 33 1.39 -8.48 -1.59
CA VAL A 33 1.75 -9.76 -0.97
C VAL A 33 1.64 -10.86 -2.00
N ASN A 34 2.75 -11.48 -2.36
CA ASN A 34 2.78 -12.64 -3.26
C ASN A 34 3.06 -13.92 -2.45
N LYS A 35 2.03 -14.77 -2.30
CA LYS A 35 2.10 -16.02 -1.54
C LYS A 35 2.86 -17.13 -2.26
N SER A 36 2.97 -17.10 -3.59
CA SER A 36 3.72 -18.09 -4.36
C SER A 36 5.22 -17.88 -4.21
N THR A 37 5.67 -16.63 -4.27
CA THR A 37 7.10 -16.28 -4.14
C THR A 37 7.52 -15.98 -2.70
N GLN A 38 6.57 -15.95 -1.77
CA GLN A 38 6.77 -15.56 -0.36
C GLN A 38 7.48 -14.20 -0.23
N ARG A 39 7.01 -13.22 -1.00
CA ARG A 39 7.54 -11.84 -1.03
C ARG A 39 6.43 -10.83 -0.78
N LEU A 40 6.81 -9.74 -0.10
CA LEU A 40 5.99 -8.55 0.05
C LEU A 40 6.76 -7.36 -0.52
N ALA A 41 6.14 -6.66 -1.47
CA ALA A 41 6.65 -5.42 -2.02
C ALA A 41 5.84 -4.24 -1.51
N VAL A 42 6.50 -3.12 -1.25
CA VAL A 42 5.87 -1.85 -0.86
C VAL A 42 6.19 -0.79 -1.90
N THR A 43 5.16 -0.26 -2.53
CA THR A 43 5.24 0.87 -3.45
C THR A 43 4.69 2.11 -2.75
N VAL A 44 5.40 3.22 -2.83
CA VAL A 44 5.00 4.51 -2.27
C VAL A 44 5.03 5.53 -3.40
N ASP A 45 3.89 6.17 -3.65
CA ASP A 45 3.75 7.19 -4.70
C ASP A 45 4.25 6.69 -6.07
N GLY A 46 3.88 5.44 -6.43
CA GLY A 46 4.24 4.79 -7.69
C GLY A 46 5.64 4.17 -7.74
N ALA A 47 6.54 4.45 -6.79
CA ALA A 47 7.88 3.89 -6.75
C ALA A 47 8.00 2.74 -5.74
N GLN A 48 8.54 1.59 -6.16
CA GLN A 48 8.81 0.49 -5.24
C GLN A 48 9.95 0.88 -4.29
N ARG A 49 9.67 0.88 -2.99
CA ARG A 49 10.61 1.25 -1.93
C ARG A 49 11.20 0.06 -1.21
N TYR A 50 10.41 -1.02 -1.04
CA TYR A 50 10.85 -2.19 -0.30
C TYR A 50 10.41 -3.48 -0.98
N SER A 51 11.18 -4.54 -0.76
CA SER A 51 10.84 -5.91 -1.13
C SER A 51 11.42 -6.87 -0.09
N TRP A 52 10.55 -7.55 0.66
CA TRP A 52 10.92 -8.37 1.80
C TRP A 52 10.45 -9.81 1.68
N ALA A 53 11.20 -10.74 2.27
CA ALA A 53 10.73 -12.09 2.48
C ALA A 53 9.63 -12.12 3.53
N ILE A 54 8.61 -12.93 3.30
CA ILE A 54 7.49 -13.16 4.22
C ILE A 54 7.34 -14.63 4.57
N SER A 55 6.46 -14.92 5.52
CA SER A 55 5.92 -16.26 5.73
C SER A 55 4.39 -16.16 5.78
N SER A 56 3.71 -16.78 4.82
CA SER A 56 2.26 -16.85 4.77
C SER A 56 1.71 -18.19 5.30
N GLY A 57 0.38 -18.35 5.29
CA GLY A 57 -0.30 -19.52 5.82
C GLY A 57 0.01 -20.82 5.11
N LEU A 58 0.24 -21.90 5.88
CA LEU A 58 0.39 -23.27 5.38
C LEU A 58 -0.86 -23.71 4.59
N ALA A 59 -2.05 -23.40 5.09
CA ALA A 59 -3.33 -23.71 4.46
C ALA A 59 -3.75 -22.65 3.41
N GLY A 60 -2.81 -21.87 2.84
CA GLY A 60 -3.07 -20.93 1.76
C GLY A 60 -3.55 -19.52 2.17
N GLY A 61 -3.78 -19.27 3.44
CA GLY A 61 -4.18 -17.93 3.92
C GLY A 61 -3.06 -16.88 3.84
N PRO A 62 -3.40 -15.57 3.83
CA PRO A 62 -4.74 -15.02 3.72
C PRO A 62 -5.36 -15.22 2.32
N PRO A 63 -6.69 -15.05 2.14
CA PRO A 63 -7.30 -15.12 0.81
C PRO A 63 -6.70 -14.12 -0.15
N SER A 64 -6.65 -14.48 -1.44
CA SER A 64 -6.27 -13.54 -2.50
C SER A 64 -7.35 -12.49 -2.67
N GLY A 65 -6.96 -11.23 -2.89
CA GLY A 65 -7.89 -10.11 -3.01
C GLY A 65 -7.23 -8.77 -2.80
N ALA A 66 -8.06 -7.72 -2.85
CA ALA A 66 -7.65 -6.35 -2.56
C ALA A 66 -8.34 -5.87 -1.28
N TYR A 67 -7.55 -5.31 -0.38
CA TYR A 67 -7.96 -4.92 0.96
C TYR A 67 -7.45 -3.53 1.32
N ARG A 68 -7.92 -3.03 2.46
CA ARG A 68 -7.38 -1.86 3.14
C ARG A 68 -7.05 -2.21 4.59
N PRO A 69 -6.11 -1.51 5.24
CA PRO A 69 -5.92 -1.67 6.68
C PRO A 69 -7.21 -1.32 7.44
N GLU A 70 -7.65 -2.24 8.28
CA GLU A 70 -8.81 -2.05 9.17
C GLU A 70 -8.37 -1.48 10.51
N ARG A 71 -7.31 -2.06 11.10
CA ARG A 71 -6.82 -1.74 12.42
C ARG A 71 -5.30 -1.88 12.50
N LEU A 72 -4.67 -1.00 13.27
CA LEU A 72 -3.22 -0.98 13.53
C LEU A 72 -2.98 -1.22 15.01
N GLU A 73 -2.15 -2.22 15.35
CA GLU A 73 -1.80 -2.57 16.72
C GLU A 73 -0.28 -2.73 16.86
N ARG A 74 0.36 -1.81 17.57
CA ARG A 74 1.81 -1.85 17.79
C ARG A 74 2.24 -3.05 18.61
N LYS A 75 1.41 -3.45 19.60
CA LYS A 75 1.59 -4.64 20.43
C LYS A 75 0.29 -5.43 20.41
N TRP A 76 0.33 -6.63 19.87
CA TRP A 76 -0.82 -7.53 19.83
C TRP A 76 -0.40 -8.95 20.12
N TYR A 77 -1.28 -9.71 20.75
CA TYR A 77 -1.10 -11.13 21.06
C TYR A 77 -2.32 -11.91 20.61
N SER A 78 -2.10 -12.98 19.86
CA SER A 78 -3.18 -13.79 19.31
C SER A 78 -3.74 -14.75 20.36
N ARG A 79 -4.94 -14.50 20.87
CA ARG A 79 -5.64 -15.42 21.77
C ARG A 79 -5.89 -16.80 21.16
N LYS A 80 -6.12 -16.82 19.83
CA LYS A 80 -6.38 -18.06 19.09
C LYS A 80 -5.17 -18.98 19.01
N TYR A 81 -3.96 -18.44 19.12
CA TYR A 81 -2.70 -19.14 18.94
C TYR A 81 -1.79 -18.93 20.15
N ASP A 82 -2.30 -19.32 21.31
CA ASP A 82 -1.56 -19.35 22.56
C ASP A 82 -0.78 -18.06 22.86
N TRP A 83 -1.50 -16.94 22.78
CA TRP A 83 -0.93 -15.61 23.03
C TRP A 83 0.32 -15.30 22.22
N SER A 84 0.47 -15.92 21.04
CA SER A 84 1.60 -15.65 20.14
C SER A 84 1.73 -14.16 19.84
N PRO A 85 2.93 -13.57 19.98
CA PRO A 85 3.14 -12.15 19.74
C PRO A 85 3.03 -11.82 18.27
N MET A 86 2.36 -10.71 17.98
CA MET A 86 2.15 -10.14 16.65
C MET A 86 2.54 -8.64 16.68
N PRO A 87 3.83 -8.30 16.86
CA PRO A 87 4.25 -6.91 16.94
C PRO A 87 4.00 -6.19 15.62
N HIS A 88 3.60 -4.92 15.71
CA HIS A 88 3.32 -4.05 14.56
C HIS A 88 2.29 -4.64 13.59
N ALA A 89 1.18 -5.15 14.15
CA ALA A 89 0.14 -5.80 13.37
C ALA A 89 -0.72 -4.80 12.60
N ILE A 90 -0.84 -5.02 11.30
CA ILE A 90 -1.74 -4.33 10.37
C ILE A 90 -2.82 -5.33 9.99
N PHE A 91 -3.98 -5.27 10.65
CA PHE A 91 -5.14 -6.10 10.34
C PHE A 91 -5.85 -5.56 9.10
N PHE A 92 -6.30 -6.47 8.22
CA PHE A 92 -6.88 -6.07 6.94
C PHE A 92 -8.06 -6.93 6.45
N HIS A 93 -8.32 -8.09 7.06
CA HIS A 93 -9.43 -8.96 6.68
C HIS A 93 -9.71 -10.02 7.74
N HIS A 94 -10.87 -9.98 8.40
CA HIS A 94 -11.37 -11.02 9.33
C HIS A 94 -10.29 -11.61 10.29
N GLY A 95 -9.44 -10.74 10.85
CA GLY A 95 -8.38 -11.15 11.76
C GLY A 95 -7.06 -11.56 11.08
N PHE A 96 -6.98 -11.61 9.76
CA PHE A 96 -5.71 -11.70 9.06
C PHE A 96 -4.94 -10.38 9.19
N ALA A 97 -3.64 -10.49 9.43
CA ALA A 97 -2.76 -9.35 9.61
C ALA A 97 -1.39 -9.55 8.93
N ILE A 98 -0.74 -8.44 8.62
CA ILE A 98 0.70 -8.37 8.36
C ILE A 98 1.35 -7.97 9.69
N HIS A 99 2.32 -8.73 10.19
CA HIS A 99 2.94 -8.48 11.50
C HIS A 99 4.38 -9.01 11.58
N GLY A 100 5.13 -8.55 12.56
CA GLY A 100 6.45 -9.08 12.88
C GLY A 100 6.41 -10.45 13.52
N THR A 101 7.48 -11.24 13.35
CA THR A 101 7.60 -12.58 13.94
C THR A 101 9.00 -12.81 14.50
N ASN A 102 9.08 -13.57 15.58
CA ASN A 102 10.36 -14.10 16.12
C ASN A 102 10.86 -15.32 15.35
N TYR A 103 10.01 -15.95 14.52
CA TYR A 103 10.39 -17.12 13.70
C TYR A 103 11.05 -16.70 12.39
N ILE A 104 12.16 -15.95 12.46
CA ILE A 104 12.86 -15.35 11.32
C ILE A 104 13.35 -16.41 10.33
N SER A 105 13.80 -17.56 10.80
CA SER A 105 14.24 -18.68 9.96
C SER A 105 13.14 -19.31 9.09
N ARG A 106 11.89 -18.96 9.36
CA ARG A 106 10.72 -19.41 8.57
C ARG A 106 10.34 -18.45 7.45
N LEU A 107 10.96 -17.27 7.36
CA LEU A 107 10.71 -16.32 6.27
C LEU A 107 11.20 -16.91 4.94
N GLY A 108 10.51 -16.58 3.86
CA GLY A 108 10.73 -17.15 2.52
C GLY A 108 9.93 -18.42 2.24
N ARG A 109 9.17 -18.96 3.20
CA ARG A 109 8.32 -20.15 3.01
C ARG A 109 7.00 -20.04 3.78
N ARG A 110 5.99 -20.79 3.36
CA ARG A 110 4.72 -20.91 4.10
C ARG A 110 4.98 -21.59 5.45
N ALA A 111 4.59 -20.95 6.55
CA ALA A 111 4.76 -21.49 7.90
C ALA A 111 3.83 -20.86 8.93
N SER A 112 2.95 -19.92 8.55
CA SER A 112 1.99 -19.31 9.48
C SER A 112 0.66 -20.07 9.50
N HIS A 113 -0.21 -19.70 10.44
CA HIS A 113 -1.59 -20.19 10.48
C HIS A 113 -2.55 -19.37 9.57
N GLY A 114 -2.01 -18.41 8.80
CA GLY A 114 -2.80 -17.59 7.87
C GLY A 114 -2.29 -16.17 7.69
N CYS A 115 -1.79 -15.53 8.74
CA CYS A 115 -1.24 -14.18 8.67
C CYS A 115 0.04 -14.09 7.84
N VAL A 116 0.37 -12.88 7.40
CA VAL A 116 1.62 -12.56 6.70
C VAL A 116 2.67 -12.13 7.72
N ARG A 117 3.68 -12.95 7.94
CA ARG A 117 4.77 -12.68 8.88
C ARG A 117 5.92 -11.98 8.19
N LEU A 118 6.47 -10.95 8.84
CA LEU A 118 7.65 -10.19 8.42
C LEU A 118 8.75 -10.28 9.48
N HIS A 119 9.98 -9.96 9.07
CA HIS A 119 11.02 -9.63 10.04
C HIS A 119 10.55 -8.48 10.95
N PRO A 120 10.83 -8.48 12.27
CA PRO A 120 10.31 -7.47 13.19
C PRO A 120 10.62 -6.02 12.78
N GLN A 121 11.83 -5.76 12.28
CA GLN A 121 12.23 -4.44 11.79
C GLN A 121 11.42 -4.02 10.54
N HIS A 122 11.18 -4.93 9.61
CA HIS A 122 10.39 -4.65 8.40
C HIS A 122 8.93 -4.38 8.75
N ALA A 123 8.38 -5.12 9.71
CA ALA A 123 7.03 -4.89 10.22
C ALA A 123 6.90 -3.51 10.88
N ALA A 124 7.90 -3.08 11.65
CA ALA A 124 7.93 -1.77 12.26
C ALA A 124 7.97 -0.65 11.21
N ILE A 125 8.85 -0.76 10.20
CA ILE A 125 8.95 0.20 9.09
C ILE A 125 7.61 0.32 8.36
N LEU A 126 6.98 -0.82 8.01
CA LEU A 126 5.71 -0.84 7.31
C LEU A 126 4.58 -0.25 8.14
N PHE A 127 4.50 -0.62 9.41
CA PHE A 127 3.52 -0.12 10.37
C PHE A 127 3.60 1.41 10.49
N ASP A 128 4.79 1.95 10.71
CA ASP A 128 5.00 3.38 10.86
C ASP A 128 4.70 4.14 9.56
N LEU A 129 5.00 3.55 8.40
CA LEU A 129 4.64 4.11 7.11
C LEU A 129 3.11 4.22 6.94
N VAL A 130 2.38 3.13 7.22
CA VAL A 130 0.91 3.11 7.15
C VAL A 130 0.28 4.04 8.19
N GLN A 131 0.84 4.09 9.40
CA GLN A 131 0.37 5.00 10.45
C GLN A 131 0.50 6.48 10.06
N ARG A 132 1.64 6.87 9.47
CA ARG A 132 1.86 8.26 9.02
C ARG A 132 1.03 8.65 7.82
N ARG A 133 0.88 7.77 6.82
CA ARG A 133 0.16 8.07 5.57
C ARG A 133 -1.35 7.87 5.69
N GLY A 134 -1.78 7.06 6.65
CA GLY A 134 -3.17 6.74 6.93
C GLY A 134 -3.67 5.47 6.22
N LYS A 135 -4.63 4.82 6.86
CA LYS A 135 -5.27 3.59 6.35
C LYS A 135 -5.99 3.81 5.03
N SER A 136 -6.64 4.95 4.84
CA SER A 136 -7.36 5.32 3.62
C SER A 136 -6.45 5.51 2.41
N SER A 137 -5.18 5.84 2.62
CA SER A 137 -4.15 5.99 1.59
C SER A 137 -3.34 4.72 1.37
N THR A 138 -3.72 3.61 2.00
CA THR A 138 -3.03 2.33 1.90
C THR A 138 -3.93 1.28 1.27
N ARG A 139 -3.39 0.57 0.28
CA ARG A 139 -4.01 -0.58 -0.37
C ARG A 139 -3.15 -1.82 -0.17
N ILE A 140 -3.79 -2.96 0.10
CA ILE A 140 -3.13 -4.25 0.28
C ILE A 140 -3.69 -5.19 -0.79
N VAL A 141 -2.80 -5.76 -1.60
CA VAL A 141 -3.16 -6.75 -2.63
C VAL A 141 -2.47 -8.06 -2.28
N VAL A 142 -3.27 -9.10 -2.09
CA VAL A 142 -2.79 -10.46 -1.85
C VAL A 142 -3.00 -11.29 -3.10
N SER A 143 -1.96 -11.96 -3.58
CA SER A 143 -2.01 -12.84 -4.75
C SER A 143 -1.32 -14.18 -4.48
N ASP A 144 -1.70 -15.19 -5.25
CA ASP A 144 -1.10 -16.52 -5.22
C ASP A 144 -0.49 -16.90 -6.57
N SER A 145 -0.39 -15.95 -7.51
CA SER A 145 0.13 -16.19 -8.85
C SER A 145 1.53 -15.65 -9.04
N SER A 146 2.34 -16.33 -9.84
CA SER A 146 3.64 -15.88 -10.34
C SER A 146 3.54 -14.69 -11.32
N MET A 147 2.35 -14.14 -11.54
CA MET A 147 2.03 -13.18 -12.60
C MET A 147 2.49 -11.73 -12.35
N MET A 148 3.35 -11.44 -11.39
CA MET A 148 3.96 -10.11 -11.27
C MET A 148 5.30 -9.96 -12.03
N ALA A 149 5.66 -10.91 -12.88
CA ALA A 149 6.90 -10.89 -13.68
C ALA A 149 6.71 -10.47 -15.15
N ARG A 150 5.61 -9.79 -15.48
CA ARG A 150 5.42 -9.28 -16.86
C ARG A 150 4.94 -7.83 -16.81
N ARG A 151 5.88 -6.92 -16.59
CA ARG A 151 5.92 -5.57 -17.16
C ARG A 151 7.32 -5.01 -17.07
#